data_ce73e703f6ebdd2a5105eb67c0d408dc
#
_entry.id   ce73e703f6ebdd2a5105eb67c0d408dc
#
_cell.length_a   1.000
_cell.length_b   1.000
_cell.length_c   1.000
_cell.angle_alpha   90.00
_cell.angle_beta   90.00
_cell.angle_gamma   90.00
#
_symmetry.space_group_name_H-M   'P 1'
#
loop_
_entity.id
_entity.type
_entity.pdbx_description
1 polymer ?
#
loop_
_entity_poly.entity_id
_entity_poly.type
_entity_poly.pdbx_seq_one_letter_code
_entity_poly.pdbx_strand_id
1 'polypeptide(L)'
;IDKEMNDQTCINGFSVNIQRITKTKILFSAQHIFIYDMVTCKFDIVATMGEEYERHSPLIIATKGAKTYLSDLKNICEYDSSEGTFRTIYKGQYTISDASMDQDGVFWLASAEGLVRYDPRTGKSELINTSLFQDVASVVADNQYRIWIGTRRHLFVYSSRTHNFATLEEVDGVLPNEYIFHATLLADNGDVFVGGTTGMTVINSAVHFDTDEDYTVELLDVLLNGLPVSLSEEPQEAAETIQVPWNFSSLQLKVLLN
;
A
#
# COMPACT_ATOMS: atom_id res chain seq x y z
N ILE A 1 25.21 -5.90 23.90
CA ILE A 1 23.85 -6.44 24.18
C ILE A 1 24.03 -7.38 25.34
N ASP A 2 23.34 -7.14 26.45
CA ASP A 2 23.51 -7.86 27.68
C ASP A 2 23.01 -9.32 27.51
N LYS A 3 23.65 -10.27 28.19
CA LYS A 3 23.30 -11.69 28.10
C LYS A 3 21.87 -11.97 28.57
N GLU A 4 21.38 -11.21 29.57
CA GLU A 4 19.99 -11.26 30.04
C GLU A 4 18.98 -10.85 28.96
N MET A 5 19.34 -9.91 28.09
CA MET A 5 18.51 -9.49 26.96
C MET A 5 18.36 -10.58 25.92
N ASN A 6 19.42 -11.32 25.67
CA ASN A 6 19.43 -12.42 24.68
C ASN A 6 18.58 -13.62 25.13
N ASP A 7 18.55 -13.91 26.44
CA ASP A 7 17.76 -15.00 27.00
C ASP A 7 16.26 -14.67 27.13
N GLN A 8 15.90 -13.37 27.27
CA GLN A 8 14.50 -12.94 27.43
C GLN A 8 13.81 -12.54 26.10
N THR A 9 14.58 -12.08 25.12
CA THR A 9 14.01 -11.46 23.92
C THR A 9 14.02 -12.35 22.68
N CYS A 10 14.74 -13.47 22.70
CA CYS A 10 14.91 -14.40 21.55
C CYS A 10 15.16 -13.66 20.22
N ILE A 11 16.00 -12.59 20.25
CA ILE A 11 16.38 -11.84 19.04
C ILE A 11 17.38 -12.71 18.25
N ASN A 12 16.91 -13.78 17.69
CA ASN A 12 17.70 -14.68 16.88
C ASN A 12 17.46 -14.38 15.40
N GLY A 13 18.25 -13.44 14.86
CA GLY A 13 18.55 -13.40 13.43
C GLY A 13 17.46 -12.95 12.44
N PHE A 14 16.26 -12.59 12.88
CA PHE A 14 15.21 -12.09 12.01
C PHE A 14 15.10 -10.56 12.05
N SER A 15 14.47 -9.98 11.05
CA SER A 15 14.29 -8.53 10.98
C SER A 15 13.54 -8.01 12.21
N VAL A 16 14.10 -7.00 12.85
CA VAL A 16 13.48 -6.33 13.99
C VAL A 16 12.97 -4.98 13.52
N ASN A 17 11.68 -4.72 13.73
CA ASN A 17 11.13 -3.39 13.54
C ASN A 17 11.27 -2.61 14.84
N ILE A 18 11.69 -1.36 14.75
CA ILE A 18 11.98 -0.51 15.89
C ILE A 18 11.24 0.82 15.71
N GLN A 19 10.47 1.21 16.73
CA GLN A 19 9.71 2.46 16.71
C GLN A 19 9.80 3.16 18.05
N ARG A 20 10.13 4.44 18.03
CA ARG A 20 10.03 5.30 19.21
C ARG A 20 8.57 5.63 19.48
N ILE A 21 8.02 5.20 20.63
CA ILE A 21 6.61 5.42 20.99
C ILE A 21 6.41 6.58 21.94
N THR A 22 7.42 6.90 22.77
CA THR A 22 7.45 8.09 23.64
C THR A 22 8.85 8.69 23.68
N LYS A 23 9.05 9.76 24.41
CA LYS A 23 10.38 10.36 24.61
C LYS A 23 11.39 9.39 25.24
N THR A 24 10.91 8.43 26.05
CA THR A 24 11.75 7.52 26.83
C THR A 24 11.52 6.05 26.52
N LYS A 25 10.56 5.71 25.64
CA LYS A 25 10.23 4.32 25.33
C LYS A 25 10.34 4.01 23.86
N ILE A 26 10.97 2.87 23.57
CA ILE A 26 11.14 2.31 22.23
C ILE A 26 10.42 0.97 22.19
N LEU A 27 9.55 0.79 21.20
CA LEU A 27 8.92 -0.48 20.91
C LEU A 27 9.76 -1.25 19.90
N PHE A 28 9.95 -2.52 20.19
CA PHE A 28 10.61 -3.48 19.32
C PHE A 28 9.60 -4.57 18.94
N SER A 29 9.57 -4.89 17.69
CA SER A 29 8.79 -5.99 17.16
C SER A 29 9.72 -7.04 16.55
N ALA A 30 9.73 -8.20 17.18
CA ALA A 30 10.42 -9.41 16.74
C ALA A 30 9.45 -10.60 16.93
N GLN A 31 9.91 -11.76 17.34
CA GLN A 31 9.04 -12.86 17.76
C GLN A 31 8.10 -12.47 18.92
N HIS A 32 8.56 -11.55 19.77
CA HIS A 32 7.77 -10.91 20.80
C HIS A 32 7.71 -9.40 20.53
N ILE A 33 6.67 -8.74 21.04
CA ILE A 33 6.58 -7.30 21.08
C ILE A 33 7.00 -6.86 22.47
N PHE A 34 8.02 -6.03 22.55
CA PHE A 34 8.55 -5.54 23.82
C PHE A 34 8.90 -4.07 23.78
N ILE A 35 8.88 -3.45 24.95
CA ILE A 35 9.21 -2.06 25.14
C ILE A 35 10.50 -1.97 25.93
N TYR A 36 11.43 -1.19 25.42
CA TYR A 36 12.62 -0.75 26.14
C TYR A 36 12.37 0.62 26.74
N ASP A 37 12.48 0.74 28.06
CA ASP A 37 12.44 2.01 28.76
C ASP A 37 13.87 2.53 28.94
N MET A 38 14.18 3.65 28.27
CA MET A 38 15.52 4.26 28.28
C MET A 38 15.90 4.88 29.63
N VAL A 39 14.95 5.12 30.54
CA VAL A 39 15.22 5.69 31.86
C VAL A 39 15.60 4.57 32.82
N THR A 40 14.83 3.50 32.84
CA THR A 40 15.06 2.35 33.74
C THR A 40 16.03 1.33 33.16
N CYS A 41 16.34 1.42 31.86
CA CYS A 41 17.14 0.45 31.11
C CYS A 41 16.56 -0.98 31.17
N LYS A 42 15.23 -1.09 31.24
CA LYS A 42 14.53 -2.37 31.32
C LYS A 42 13.69 -2.67 30.07
N PHE A 43 13.50 -3.96 29.82
CA PHE A 43 12.59 -4.49 28.79
C PHE A 43 11.36 -5.07 29.47
N ASP A 44 10.19 -4.72 28.92
CA ASP A 44 8.91 -5.31 29.27
C ASP A 44 8.31 -6.00 28.05
N ILE A 45 7.96 -7.29 28.15
CA ILE A 45 7.25 -8.01 27.10
C ILE A 45 5.79 -7.54 27.14
N VAL A 46 5.32 -6.97 26.02
CA VAL A 46 3.94 -6.46 25.88
C VAL A 46 3.02 -7.54 25.34
N ALA A 47 3.50 -8.31 24.36
CA ALA A 47 2.75 -9.39 23.77
C ALA A 47 3.70 -10.48 23.25
N THR A 48 3.28 -11.73 23.40
CA THR A 48 3.92 -12.89 22.79
C THR A 48 3.07 -13.29 21.58
N MET A 49 3.69 -13.31 20.41
CA MET A 49 3.06 -13.82 19.20
C MET A 49 3.04 -15.34 19.24
N GLY A 50 1.97 -15.95 18.69
CA GLY A 50 1.84 -17.42 18.68
C GLY A 50 2.94 -18.11 17.86
N GLU A 51 3.08 -19.43 18.02
CA GLU A 51 4.08 -20.26 17.33
C GLU A 51 4.01 -20.16 15.79
N GLU A 52 2.86 -19.81 15.24
CA GLU A 52 2.66 -19.56 13.81
C GLU A 52 3.47 -18.36 13.27
N TYR A 53 3.98 -17.50 14.15
CA TYR A 53 4.77 -16.30 13.83
C TYR A 53 6.27 -16.43 14.09
N GLU A 54 6.76 -17.63 14.38
CA GLU A 54 8.18 -17.87 14.69
C GLU A 54 9.16 -17.39 13.61
N ARG A 55 8.67 -17.17 12.38
CA ARG A 55 9.49 -16.77 11.22
C ARG A 55 9.28 -15.33 10.75
N HIS A 56 8.33 -14.59 11.33
CA HIS A 56 7.99 -13.26 10.86
C HIS A 56 7.79 -12.29 12.03
N SER A 57 8.57 -11.24 12.05
CA SER A 57 8.34 -10.14 12.99
C SER A 57 7.13 -9.33 12.56
N PRO A 58 6.20 -8.97 13.48
CA PRO A 58 5.12 -8.05 13.16
C PRO A 58 5.66 -6.73 12.62
N LEU A 59 5.04 -6.24 11.55
CA LEU A 59 5.37 -4.96 10.96
C LEU A 59 4.78 -3.83 11.81
N ILE A 60 5.59 -2.85 12.17
CA ILE A 60 5.09 -1.61 12.77
C ILE A 60 4.60 -0.70 11.63
N ILE A 61 3.29 -0.42 11.63
CA ILE A 61 2.65 0.38 10.58
C ILE A 61 2.78 1.88 10.88
N ALA A 62 2.36 2.29 12.07
CA ALA A 62 2.34 3.69 12.47
C ALA A 62 2.21 3.86 13.98
N THR A 63 2.60 5.04 14.47
CA THR A 63 2.30 5.50 15.84
C THR A 63 1.54 6.80 15.77
N LYS A 64 0.37 6.87 16.42
CA LYS A 64 -0.48 8.06 16.49
C LYS A 64 -0.90 8.32 17.95
N GLY A 65 -0.30 9.32 18.55
CA GLY A 65 -0.48 9.57 19.98
C GLY A 65 0.05 8.43 20.84
N ALA A 66 -0.80 7.88 21.73
CA ALA A 66 -0.45 6.74 22.58
C ALA A 66 -0.59 5.38 21.87
N LYS A 67 -1.12 5.35 20.67
CA LYS A 67 -1.43 4.11 19.94
C LYS A 67 -0.39 3.78 18.92
N THR A 68 0.06 2.54 18.92
CA THR A 68 0.95 1.97 17.91
C THR A 68 0.24 0.81 17.22
N TYR A 69 0.26 0.82 15.90
CA TYR A 69 -0.39 -0.18 15.06
C TYR A 69 0.65 -1.11 14.44
N LEU A 70 0.35 -2.41 14.50
CA LEU A 70 1.23 -3.46 14.00
C LEU A 70 0.43 -4.44 13.13
N SER A 71 1.07 -4.99 12.11
CA SER A 71 0.52 -6.09 11.31
C SER A 71 1.23 -7.40 11.62
N ASP A 72 0.48 -8.47 11.78
CA ASP A 72 0.98 -9.83 12.02
C ASP A 72 0.73 -10.78 10.82
N LEU A 73 0.95 -10.33 9.61
CA LEU A 73 0.66 -11.01 8.34
C LEU A 73 -0.80 -11.04 7.90
N LYS A 74 -1.77 -11.11 8.81
CA LYS A 74 -3.22 -11.15 8.46
C LYS A 74 -4.05 -10.17 9.25
N ASN A 75 -3.58 -9.79 10.42
CA ASN A 75 -4.31 -8.96 11.33
C ASN A 75 -3.64 -7.59 11.48
N ILE A 76 -4.40 -6.61 11.93
CA ILE A 76 -3.85 -5.37 12.47
C ILE A 76 -4.15 -5.36 13.96
N CYS A 77 -3.12 -5.13 14.74
CA CYS A 77 -3.18 -5.00 16.19
C CYS A 77 -2.88 -3.57 16.60
N GLU A 78 -3.56 -3.12 17.64
CA GLU A 78 -3.34 -1.82 18.28
C GLU A 78 -2.75 -2.04 19.68
N TYR A 79 -1.64 -1.40 19.95
CA TYR A 79 -1.08 -1.25 21.29
C TYR A 79 -1.32 0.15 21.78
N ASP A 80 -2.01 0.28 22.92
CA ASP A 80 -2.19 1.57 23.63
C ASP A 80 -1.20 1.68 24.78
N SER A 81 -0.20 2.57 24.64
CA SER A 81 0.86 2.75 25.63
C SER A 81 0.40 3.47 26.89
N SER A 82 -0.76 4.13 26.88
CA SER A 82 -1.33 4.79 28.06
C SER A 82 -2.10 3.82 28.95
N GLU A 83 -2.73 2.81 28.38
CA GLU A 83 -3.51 1.79 29.08
C GLU A 83 -2.73 0.48 29.24
N GLY A 84 -1.66 0.29 28.47
CA GLY A 84 -0.90 -0.97 28.42
C GLY A 84 -1.70 -2.11 27.77
N THR A 85 -2.68 -1.79 26.93
CA THR A 85 -3.57 -2.78 26.30
C THR A 85 -3.12 -3.11 24.89
N PHE A 86 -3.28 -4.39 24.53
CA PHE A 86 -3.02 -4.90 23.18
C PHE A 86 -4.25 -5.59 22.64
N ARG A 87 -4.73 -5.18 21.46
CA ARG A 87 -5.94 -5.73 20.87
C ARG A 87 -5.86 -5.84 19.36
N THR A 88 -6.51 -6.87 18.79
CA THR A 88 -6.69 -6.98 17.35
C THR A 88 -7.87 -6.09 16.92
N ILE A 89 -7.62 -5.20 15.96
CA ILE A 89 -8.64 -4.28 15.39
C ILE A 89 -9.10 -4.70 14.00
N TYR A 90 -8.30 -5.50 13.28
CA TYR A 90 -8.64 -6.05 11.96
C TYR A 90 -8.23 -7.52 11.90
N LYS A 91 -9.11 -8.34 11.35
CA LYS A 91 -8.84 -9.74 11.01
C LYS A 91 -9.09 -9.93 9.52
N GLY A 92 -8.01 -10.08 8.76
CA GLY A 92 -8.06 -10.21 7.31
C GLY A 92 -8.05 -11.64 6.82
N GLN A 93 -8.49 -11.82 5.59
CA GLN A 93 -8.38 -13.08 4.85
C GLN A 93 -7.14 -13.15 3.98
N TYR A 94 -6.53 -12.00 3.67
CA TYR A 94 -5.35 -11.89 2.81
C TYR A 94 -4.07 -11.84 3.63
N THR A 95 -2.98 -12.34 3.06
CA THR A 95 -1.66 -12.19 3.66
C THR A 95 -1.13 -10.80 3.38
N ILE A 96 -0.85 -10.05 4.44
CA ILE A 96 -0.34 -8.68 4.39
C ILE A 96 1.18 -8.73 4.22
N SER A 97 1.67 -8.21 3.12
CA SER A 97 3.10 -8.09 2.82
C SER A 97 3.69 -6.77 3.31
N ASP A 98 2.89 -5.70 3.30
CA ASP A 98 3.25 -4.38 3.80
C ASP A 98 1.98 -3.61 4.19
N ALA A 99 2.12 -2.57 5.00
CA ALA A 99 0.99 -1.78 5.44
C ALA A 99 1.38 -0.33 5.74
N SER A 100 0.48 0.58 5.43
CA SER A 100 0.62 2.00 5.75
C SER A 100 -0.70 2.56 6.27
N MET A 101 -0.64 3.60 7.08
CA MET A 101 -1.82 4.31 7.57
C MET A 101 -1.80 5.75 7.04
N ASP A 102 -2.88 6.17 6.42
CA ASP A 102 -3.02 7.55 5.96
C ASP A 102 -3.36 8.53 7.09
N GLN A 103 -3.40 9.82 6.74
CA GLN A 103 -3.69 10.90 7.69
C GLN A 103 -5.10 10.82 8.30
N ASP A 104 -6.06 10.19 7.62
CA ASP A 104 -7.42 9.95 8.11
C ASP A 104 -7.52 8.73 9.03
N GLY A 105 -6.44 7.96 9.14
CA GLY A 105 -6.36 6.75 9.94
C GLY A 105 -6.93 5.51 9.25
N VAL A 106 -7.04 5.56 7.93
CA VAL A 106 -7.38 4.41 7.10
C VAL A 106 -6.12 3.61 6.82
N PHE A 107 -6.21 2.30 6.91
CA PHE A 107 -5.10 1.40 6.61
C PHE A 107 -5.14 0.96 5.16
N TRP A 108 -3.97 0.96 4.54
CA TRP A 108 -3.69 0.49 3.21
C TRP A 108 -2.74 -0.70 3.31
N LEU A 109 -3.21 -1.87 2.87
CA LEU A 109 -2.53 -3.14 3.08
C LEU A 109 -2.13 -3.70 1.72
N ALA A 110 -0.85 -3.99 1.57
CA ALA A 110 -0.32 -4.68 0.41
C ALA A 110 -0.56 -6.18 0.55
N SER A 111 -1.06 -6.82 -0.51
CA SER A 111 -1.22 -8.28 -0.56
C SER A 111 -0.95 -8.82 -1.96
N ALA A 112 -0.81 -10.13 -2.08
CA ALA A 112 -0.66 -10.79 -3.38
C ALA A 112 -1.91 -10.61 -4.27
N GLU A 113 -3.08 -10.50 -3.65
CA GLU A 113 -4.37 -10.37 -4.32
C GLU A 113 -4.65 -8.92 -4.77
N GLY A 114 -3.93 -7.94 -4.21
CA GLY A 114 -4.11 -6.53 -4.53
C GLY A 114 -3.88 -5.59 -3.35
N LEU A 115 -4.40 -4.38 -3.46
CA LEU A 115 -4.39 -3.37 -2.42
C LEU A 115 -5.67 -3.47 -1.59
N VAL A 116 -5.56 -3.64 -0.28
CA VAL A 116 -6.73 -3.67 0.62
C VAL A 116 -6.81 -2.36 1.39
N ARG A 117 -7.96 -1.71 1.32
CA ARG A 117 -8.32 -0.55 2.13
C ARG A 117 -9.12 -1.01 3.34
N TYR A 118 -8.73 -0.61 4.54
CA TYR A 118 -9.46 -0.88 5.78
C TYR A 118 -9.69 0.40 6.58
N ASP A 119 -10.96 0.73 6.85
CA ASP A 119 -11.35 1.86 7.70
C ASP A 119 -11.76 1.36 9.09
N PRO A 120 -10.95 1.59 10.13
CA PRO A 120 -11.23 1.11 11.48
C PRO A 120 -12.44 1.77 12.13
N ARG A 121 -12.89 2.94 11.63
CA ARG A 121 -14.07 3.65 12.16
C ARG A 121 -15.35 2.94 11.78
N THR A 122 -15.38 2.34 10.60
CA THR A 122 -16.56 1.63 10.07
C THR A 122 -16.42 0.12 10.15
N GLY A 123 -15.21 -0.39 10.36
CA GLY A 123 -14.87 -1.81 10.31
C GLY A 123 -14.95 -2.42 8.91
N LYS A 124 -15.09 -1.59 7.87
CA LYS A 124 -15.18 -2.06 6.48
C LYS A 124 -13.82 -2.22 5.86
N SER A 125 -13.65 -3.32 5.12
CA SER A 125 -12.49 -3.55 4.26
C SER A 125 -12.95 -3.72 2.81
N GLU A 126 -12.13 -3.24 1.89
CA GLU A 126 -12.35 -3.28 0.45
C GLU A 126 -11.06 -3.72 -0.24
N LEU A 127 -11.16 -4.71 -1.13
CA LEU A 127 -10.07 -5.13 -1.99
C LEU A 127 -10.14 -4.32 -3.28
N ILE A 128 -9.12 -3.52 -3.52
CA ILE A 128 -8.90 -2.81 -4.77
C ILE A 128 -8.07 -3.73 -5.65
N ASN A 129 -8.76 -4.63 -6.36
CA ASN A 129 -8.14 -5.59 -7.26
C ASN A 129 -8.33 -5.12 -8.69
N THR A 130 -7.29 -4.56 -9.26
CA THR A 130 -7.18 -4.37 -10.70
C THR A 130 -6.18 -5.38 -11.23
N SER A 131 -6.26 -5.73 -12.51
CA SER A 131 -5.26 -6.61 -13.14
C SER A 131 -3.82 -6.07 -13.03
N LEU A 132 -3.67 -4.80 -12.65
CA LEU A 132 -2.41 -4.10 -12.48
C LEU A 132 -1.85 -4.22 -11.06
N PHE A 133 -2.71 -4.31 -10.03
CA PHE A 133 -2.30 -4.35 -8.62
C PHE A 133 -2.14 -5.78 -8.08
N GLN A 134 -1.60 -6.67 -8.88
CA GLN A 134 -1.24 -8.01 -8.41
C GLN A 134 0.17 -8.01 -7.80
N ASP A 135 0.39 -8.90 -6.83
CA ASP A 135 1.67 -9.04 -6.14
C ASP A 135 2.18 -7.71 -5.56
N VAL A 136 1.30 -6.99 -4.83
CA VAL A 136 1.70 -5.76 -4.15
C VAL A 136 2.70 -6.10 -3.06
N ALA A 137 3.93 -5.60 -3.22
CA ALA A 137 5.04 -5.87 -2.32
C ALA A 137 5.14 -4.80 -1.22
N SER A 138 4.94 -3.54 -1.59
CA SER A 138 5.11 -2.42 -0.67
C SER A 138 4.05 -1.35 -0.87
N VAL A 139 3.71 -0.65 0.21
CA VAL A 139 2.73 0.43 0.19
C VAL A 139 3.10 1.53 1.17
N VAL A 140 2.95 2.78 0.75
CA VAL A 140 3.09 3.94 1.62
C VAL A 140 2.07 5.01 1.27
N ALA A 141 1.35 5.48 2.28
CA ALA A 141 0.41 6.60 2.17
C ALA A 141 1.15 7.91 2.48
N ASP A 142 1.04 8.90 1.61
CA ASP A 142 1.62 10.21 1.85
C ASP A 142 0.62 11.20 2.46
N ASN A 143 1.09 12.44 2.68
CA ASN A 143 0.29 13.52 3.28
C ASN A 143 -0.63 14.24 2.26
N GLN A 144 -0.71 13.77 1.02
CA GLN A 144 -1.51 14.35 -0.06
C GLN A 144 -2.61 13.40 -0.56
N TYR A 145 -2.99 12.40 0.24
CA TYR A 145 -3.99 11.37 -0.10
C TYR A 145 -3.57 10.47 -1.26
N ARG A 146 -2.26 10.38 -1.54
CA ARG A 146 -1.71 9.46 -2.51
C ARG A 146 -1.18 8.23 -1.81
N ILE A 147 -1.45 7.09 -2.40
CA ILE A 147 -0.99 5.79 -1.96
C ILE A 147 -0.01 5.28 -3.01
N TRP A 148 1.24 5.16 -2.63
CA TRP A 148 2.32 4.66 -3.47
C TRP A 148 2.40 3.15 -3.34
N ILE A 149 2.37 2.45 -4.46
CA ILE A 149 2.20 1.00 -4.51
C ILE A 149 3.33 0.41 -5.34
N GLY A 150 4.24 -0.28 -4.68
CA GLY A 150 5.31 -1.02 -5.32
C GLY A 150 4.90 -2.47 -5.58
N THR A 151 5.01 -2.90 -6.82
CA THR A 151 4.86 -4.30 -7.22
C THR A 151 6.20 -4.86 -7.68
N ARG A 152 6.23 -6.12 -8.13
CA ARG A 152 7.46 -6.68 -8.70
C ARG A 152 7.93 -6.02 -10.00
N ARG A 153 7.08 -5.21 -10.65
CA ARG A 153 7.40 -4.64 -11.98
C ARG A 153 7.20 -3.16 -12.09
N HIS A 154 6.25 -2.60 -11.34
CA HIS A 154 5.82 -1.23 -11.52
C HIS A 154 5.66 -0.52 -10.19
N LEU A 155 5.80 0.79 -10.23
CA LEU A 155 5.40 1.70 -9.18
C LEU A 155 4.13 2.41 -9.64
N PHE A 156 3.10 2.37 -8.80
CA PHE A 156 1.84 3.06 -9.04
C PHE A 156 1.64 4.14 -7.99
N VAL A 157 0.90 5.16 -8.36
CA VAL A 157 0.28 6.10 -7.44
C VAL A 157 -1.23 5.99 -7.55
N TYR A 158 -1.91 5.86 -6.44
CA TYR A 158 -3.37 5.78 -6.35
C TYR A 158 -3.88 6.94 -5.49
N SER A 159 -4.85 7.70 -6.00
CA SER A 159 -5.52 8.75 -5.24
C SER A 159 -6.64 8.16 -4.39
N SER A 160 -6.54 8.29 -3.07
CA SER A 160 -7.60 7.82 -2.16
C SER A 160 -8.85 8.72 -2.19
N ARG A 161 -8.77 9.88 -2.84
CA ARG A 161 -9.89 10.82 -3.01
C ARG A 161 -10.67 10.59 -4.28
N THR A 162 -9.97 10.47 -5.41
CA THR A 162 -10.60 10.35 -6.74
C THR A 162 -10.75 8.91 -7.18
N HIS A 163 -10.06 7.98 -6.51
CA HIS A 163 -9.96 6.55 -6.86
C HIS A 163 -9.28 6.28 -8.20
N ASN A 164 -8.63 7.29 -8.76
CA ASN A 164 -7.81 7.15 -9.96
C ASN A 164 -6.41 6.68 -9.60
N PHE A 165 -5.71 6.11 -10.56
CA PHE A 165 -4.31 5.71 -10.40
C PHE A 165 -3.51 5.99 -11.67
N ALA A 166 -2.20 6.14 -11.50
CA ALA A 166 -1.25 6.23 -12.59
C ALA A 166 -0.13 5.21 -12.38
N THR A 167 0.39 4.68 -13.49
CA THR A 167 1.61 3.87 -13.50
C THR A 167 2.79 4.80 -13.75
N LEU A 168 3.85 4.67 -12.97
CA LEU A 168 5.07 5.44 -13.16
C LEU A 168 6.07 4.63 -13.99
N GLU A 169 6.59 5.27 -15.02
CA GLU A 169 7.48 4.68 -16.00
C GLU A 169 8.80 5.48 -16.13
N GLU A 170 9.65 5.08 -17.06
CA GLU A 170 10.93 5.77 -17.31
C GLU A 170 10.75 7.24 -17.71
N VAL A 171 9.67 7.57 -18.41
CA VAL A 171 9.33 8.96 -18.77
C VAL A 171 9.09 9.84 -17.54
N ASP A 172 8.65 9.24 -16.43
CA ASP A 172 8.46 9.91 -15.14
C ASP A 172 9.74 9.94 -14.30
N GLY A 173 10.83 9.42 -14.84
CA GLY A 173 12.13 9.34 -14.16
C GLY A 173 12.28 8.11 -13.27
N VAL A 174 11.37 7.15 -13.35
CA VAL A 174 11.43 5.90 -12.58
C VAL A 174 12.14 4.83 -13.38
N LEU A 175 13.27 4.36 -12.88
CA LEU A 175 13.99 3.26 -13.53
C LEU A 175 13.29 1.92 -13.25
N PRO A 176 13.35 0.96 -14.20
CA PRO A 176 12.81 -0.38 -13.98
C PRO A 176 13.38 -1.01 -12.71
N ASN A 177 12.49 -1.44 -11.84
CA ASN A 177 12.84 -1.97 -10.53
C ASN A 177 11.89 -3.09 -10.11
N GLU A 178 12.37 -4.01 -9.28
CA GLU A 178 11.56 -4.96 -8.55
C GLU A 178 11.46 -4.46 -7.11
N TYR A 179 10.30 -3.94 -6.73
CA TYR A 179 10.09 -3.39 -5.40
C TYR A 179 9.97 -4.52 -4.38
N ILE A 180 10.54 -4.29 -3.20
CA ILE A 180 10.64 -5.30 -2.14
C ILE A 180 9.80 -4.94 -0.92
N PHE A 181 9.46 -5.96 -0.15
CA PHE A 181 8.63 -5.84 1.05
C PHE A 181 9.26 -4.88 2.08
N HIS A 182 8.43 -4.04 2.70
CA HIS A 182 8.81 -3.10 3.76
C HIS A 182 9.92 -2.11 3.40
N ALA A 183 10.19 -1.90 2.13
CA ALA A 183 11.21 -0.97 1.68
C ALA A 183 10.61 0.39 1.33
N THR A 184 9.73 0.90 2.17
CA THR A 184 9.08 2.20 1.99
C THR A 184 9.31 3.10 3.19
N LEU A 185 9.37 4.41 2.94
CA LEU A 185 9.47 5.42 3.97
C LEU A 185 8.78 6.70 3.51
N LEU A 186 7.91 7.26 4.35
CA LEU A 186 7.48 8.65 4.27
C LEU A 186 8.36 9.47 5.21
N ALA A 187 9.16 10.37 4.65
CA ALA A 187 10.02 11.25 5.41
C ALA A 187 9.23 12.44 6.01
N ASP A 188 9.80 13.09 7.02
CA ASP A 188 9.16 14.22 7.71
C ASP A 188 8.89 15.42 6.79
N ASN A 189 9.69 15.59 5.73
CA ASN A 189 9.48 16.61 4.69
C ASN A 189 8.42 16.24 3.64
N GLY A 190 7.82 15.05 3.77
CA GLY A 190 6.81 14.53 2.85
C GLY A 190 7.35 13.79 1.63
N ASP A 191 8.67 13.68 1.47
CA ASP A 191 9.26 12.87 0.40
C ASP A 191 9.01 11.39 0.67
N VAL A 192 8.74 10.65 -0.40
CA VAL A 192 8.49 9.21 -0.34
C VAL A 192 9.68 8.45 -0.91
N PHE A 193 10.09 7.41 -0.23
CA PHE A 193 11.16 6.51 -0.63
C PHE A 193 10.61 5.12 -0.84
N VAL A 194 10.90 4.51 -1.99
CA VAL A 194 10.48 3.15 -2.32
C VAL A 194 11.67 2.35 -2.82
N GLY A 195 12.07 1.36 -2.04
CA GLY A 195 13.24 0.52 -2.31
C GLY A 195 12.94 -0.68 -3.19
N GLY A 196 13.92 -1.06 -3.98
CA GLY A 196 13.87 -2.23 -4.84
C GLY A 196 15.23 -2.85 -5.07
N THR A 197 15.30 -3.89 -5.87
CA THR A 197 16.50 -4.70 -6.09
C THR A 197 17.61 -3.95 -6.81
N THR A 198 17.29 -2.95 -7.64
CA THR A 198 18.26 -2.16 -8.41
C THR A 198 18.54 -0.80 -7.80
N GLY A 199 17.91 -0.47 -6.69
CA GLY A 199 18.10 0.81 -6.02
C GLY A 199 16.81 1.32 -5.38
N MET A 200 16.76 2.62 -5.15
CA MET A 200 15.65 3.28 -4.47
C MET A 200 15.09 4.39 -5.35
N THR A 201 13.76 4.41 -5.50
CA THR A 201 13.05 5.52 -6.10
C THR A 201 12.74 6.55 -5.01
N VAL A 202 13.07 7.81 -5.27
CA VAL A 202 12.79 8.94 -4.38
C VAL A 202 11.81 9.85 -5.07
N ILE A 203 10.66 10.05 -4.43
CA ILE A 203 9.57 10.89 -4.94
C ILE A 203 9.52 12.14 -4.08
N ASN A 204 9.78 13.28 -4.70
CA ASN A 204 9.71 14.57 -4.01
C ASN A 204 8.25 14.92 -3.68
N SER A 205 8.01 15.43 -2.48
CA SER A 205 6.66 15.80 -2.02
C SER A 205 5.97 16.86 -2.89
N ALA A 206 6.74 17.68 -3.61
CA ALA A 206 6.22 18.72 -4.51
C ALA A 206 5.81 18.19 -5.90
N VAL A 207 6.07 16.91 -6.19
CA VAL A 207 5.66 16.33 -7.47
C VAL A 207 4.14 16.21 -7.51
N HIS A 208 3.55 16.76 -8.56
CA HIS A 208 2.15 16.58 -8.88
C HIS A 208 2.02 15.48 -9.93
N PHE A 209 1.11 14.55 -9.69
CA PHE A 209 0.67 13.58 -10.69
C PHE A 209 -0.79 13.90 -10.99
N ASP A 210 -1.10 14.01 -12.26
CA ASP A 210 -2.45 14.29 -12.74
C ASP A 210 -3.32 13.01 -12.62
N THR A 211 -3.55 12.57 -11.37
CA THR A 211 -4.54 11.53 -11.09
C THR A 211 -5.97 12.09 -11.10
N ASP A 212 -6.09 13.40 -11.24
CA ASP A 212 -7.35 14.15 -11.10
C ASP A 212 -7.90 14.65 -12.45
N GLU A 213 -7.24 14.40 -13.57
CA GLU A 213 -7.78 14.73 -14.88
C GLU A 213 -8.85 13.70 -15.27
N ASP A 214 -10.08 14.19 -15.38
CA ASP A 214 -11.18 13.48 -16.03
C ASP A 214 -10.90 13.47 -17.54
N TYR A 215 -10.21 12.45 -18.01
CA TYR A 215 -10.05 12.26 -19.43
C TYR A 215 -11.38 11.81 -20.04
N THR A 216 -11.87 12.53 -20.99
CA THR A 216 -12.97 12.07 -21.83
C THR A 216 -12.41 11.37 -23.06
N VAL A 217 -12.88 10.15 -23.29
CA VAL A 217 -12.53 9.38 -24.49
C VAL A 217 -13.62 9.58 -25.52
N GLU A 218 -13.29 10.26 -26.59
CA GLU A 218 -14.18 10.44 -27.73
C GLU A 218 -13.85 9.43 -28.84
N LEU A 219 -14.85 8.65 -29.29
CA LEU A 219 -14.69 7.73 -30.39
C LEU A 219 -14.81 8.53 -31.70
N LEU A 220 -13.68 8.65 -32.41
CA LEU A 220 -13.61 9.43 -33.64
C LEU A 220 -13.98 8.61 -34.88
N ASP A 221 -13.59 7.34 -34.90
CA ASP A 221 -13.74 6.51 -36.11
C ASP A 221 -13.76 5.02 -35.76
N VAL A 222 -14.53 4.27 -36.52
CA VAL A 222 -14.62 2.81 -36.42
C VAL A 222 -14.44 2.21 -37.80
N LEU A 223 -13.46 1.33 -37.92
CA LEU A 223 -13.21 0.61 -39.15
C LEU A 223 -13.45 -0.90 -38.92
N LEU A 224 -14.31 -1.50 -39.74
CA LEU A 224 -14.57 -2.91 -39.76
C LEU A 224 -14.03 -3.50 -41.06
N ASN A 225 -13.10 -4.44 -40.97
CA ASN A 225 -12.38 -4.99 -42.13
C ASN A 225 -11.74 -3.91 -43.01
N GLY A 226 -11.26 -2.83 -42.39
CA GLY A 226 -10.66 -1.69 -43.08
C GLY A 226 -11.66 -0.72 -43.73
N LEU A 227 -12.97 -0.91 -43.59
CA LEU A 227 -14.01 -0.02 -44.09
C LEU A 227 -14.65 0.78 -42.95
N PRO A 228 -14.91 2.07 -43.14
CA PRO A 228 -15.53 2.89 -42.10
C PRO A 228 -16.97 2.45 -41.82
N VAL A 229 -17.32 2.42 -40.55
CA VAL A 229 -18.69 2.19 -40.08
C VAL A 229 -19.26 3.54 -39.68
N SER A 230 -20.38 3.94 -40.29
CA SER A 230 -21.06 5.19 -39.95
C SER A 230 -21.60 5.10 -38.52
N LEU A 231 -21.13 5.97 -37.65
CA LEU A 231 -21.74 6.22 -36.34
C LEU A 231 -22.94 7.15 -36.57
N SER A 232 -24.06 6.92 -35.89
CA SER A 232 -25.22 7.80 -35.98
C SER A 232 -24.90 9.17 -35.39
N GLU A 233 -25.19 10.24 -36.09
CA GLU A 233 -24.93 11.64 -35.66
C GLU A 233 -25.90 12.14 -34.56
N GLU A 234 -26.87 11.34 -34.13
CA GLU A 234 -27.82 11.74 -33.10
C GLU A 234 -27.34 11.25 -31.71
N PRO A 235 -27.16 12.16 -30.75
CA PRO A 235 -26.84 11.77 -29.37
C PRO A 235 -28.06 11.10 -28.74
N GLN A 236 -28.08 9.78 -28.73
CA GLN A 236 -29.04 9.02 -27.95
C GLN A 236 -28.46 8.75 -26.57
N GLU A 237 -29.24 9.01 -25.53
CA GLU A 237 -28.92 8.72 -24.12
C GLU A 237 -28.72 7.22 -23.79
N ALA A 238 -28.68 6.34 -24.77
CA ALA A 238 -28.39 4.93 -24.61
C ALA A 238 -27.05 4.59 -25.29
N ALA A 239 -26.22 3.81 -24.61
CA ALA A 239 -24.95 3.33 -25.11
C ALA A 239 -25.07 2.87 -26.58
N GLU A 240 -24.38 3.55 -27.50
CA GLU A 240 -24.36 3.15 -28.90
C GLU A 240 -23.74 1.76 -29.02
N THR A 241 -24.53 0.81 -29.48
CA THR A 241 -24.07 -0.55 -29.69
C THR A 241 -23.73 -0.73 -31.16
N ILE A 242 -22.46 -0.95 -31.45
CA ILE A 242 -22.01 -1.29 -32.80
C ILE A 242 -22.20 -2.80 -32.99
N GLN A 243 -23.08 -3.17 -33.94
CA GLN A 243 -23.26 -4.58 -34.28
C GLN A 243 -22.16 -5.02 -35.23
N VAL A 244 -21.36 -5.98 -34.81
CA VAL A 244 -20.26 -6.54 -35.57
C VAL A 244 -20.66 -7.92 -36.05
N PRO A 245 -20.61 -8.21 -37.39
CA PRO A 245 -20.94 -9.53 -37.92
C PRO A 245 -19.92 -10.57 -37.39
N TRP A 246 -20.39 -11.77 -37.10
CA TRP A 246 -19.58 -12.85 -36.51
C TRP A 246 -18.31 -13.22 -37.30
N ASN A 247 -18.28 -12.91 -38.60
CA ASN A 247 -17.19 -13.22 -39.53
C ASN A 247 -16.27 -12.05 -39.84
N PHE A 248 -16.23 -11.00 -38.96
CA PHE A 248 -15.26 -9.92 -39.14
C PHE A 248 -13.82 -10.41 -38.91
N SER A 249 -12.87 -9.84 -39.61
CA SER A 249 -11.45 -10.16 -39.49
C SER A 249 -10.65 -9.11 -38.73
N SER A 250 -11.11 -7.85 -38.72
CA SER A 250 -10.47 -6.78 -37.96
C SER A 250 -11.48 -5.71 -37.55
N LEU A 251 -11.30 -5.18 -36.34
CA LEU A 251 -11.98 -4.01 -35.83
C LEU A 251 -10.90 -3.02 -35.38
N GLN A 252 -10.96 -1.79 -35.89
CA GLN A 252 -10.07 -0.71 -35.50
C GLN A 252 -10.90 0.43 -34.93
N LEU A 253 -10.50 0.92 -33.78
CA LEU A 253 -11.12 2.07 -33.12
C LEU A 253 -10.09 3.20 -33.10
N LYS A 254 -10.50 4.39 -33.55
CA LYS A 254 -9.73 5.60 -33.43
C LYS A 254 -10.40 6.46 -32.35
N VAL A 255 -9.66 6.74 -31.30
CA VAL A 255 -10.14 7.51 -30.14
C VAL A 255 -9.33 8.78 -29.97
N LEU A 256 -9.96 9.81 -29.47
CA LEU A 256 -9.34 11.04 -28.99
C LEU A 256 -9.44 11.03 -27.47
N LEU A 257 -8.34 11.31 -26.83
CA LEU A 257 -8.27 11.55 -25.39
C LEU A 257 -8.23 13.07 -25.19
N ASN A 258 -9.22 13.62 -24.52
CA ASN A 258 -9.33 15.05 -24.18
C ASN A 258 -9.19 15.26 -22.68
#